data_2d1aa3291930e5f2b7a8fa8be5daa658
#
_entry.id   2d1aa3291930e5f2b7a8fa8be5daa658
#
_cell.length_a   1.000
_cell.length_b   1.000
_cell.length_c   1.000
_cell.angle_alpha   90.00
_cell.angle_beta   90.00
_cell.angle_gamma   90.00
#
_symmetry.space_group_name_H-M   'P 1'
#
loop_
_entity.id
_entity.type
_entity.pdbx_description
1 polymer ?
#
loop_
_entity_poly.entity_id
_entity_poly.type
_entity_poly.pdbx_seq_one_letter_code
_entity_poly.pdbx_strand_id
1 'polypeptide(L)'
;MPRPDTMRAMILPEFGAPLRPATVPVPKLGPNDVLLRVRATGVGLTVVIMTRVPGRVTSFPRIPGHEVAGEVVELGSEVAHVKVGDRVTCHFYLTCGVCHFCRSGRETLCPASPGNVGMACDGAYAEYMTIPARNVVAIPAGVSDVDAAIAADAIATPYHACREEARVGPGDLVLIVGAGGGVGIHAVQMAKLAGGWVLAADITDDKLAAVRDSGADELIDVRRGDLAAQVSKLTAGRGVDAAIDFVASKETLEGSLGSLARAGRLVIIGSRPTAAFGVDSSFVVDPRHVLGSMLEIHGSRYVTLTEIAQTLELLRQGRIRAVVSRTFPLEGAEEAHELLRRNALVGRAALVLS
;
A
#
# COMPACT_ATOMS: atom_id res chain seq x y z
N MET A 1 -0.71 32.07 -5.55
CA MET A 1 -0.36 32.82 -4.32
C MET A 1 1.12 32.61 -4.07
N PRO A 2 1.84 33.60 -3.49
CA PRO A 2 3.23 33.42 -3.13
C PRO A 2 3.35 32.25 -2.13
N ARG A 3 4.43 31.49 -2.22
CA ARG A 3 4.76 30.40 -1.29
C ARG A 3 4.92 30.97 0.13
N PRO A 4 4.29 30.37 1.16
CA PRO A 4 4.54 30.78 2.54
C PRO A 4 5.94 30.35 3.02
N ASP A 5 6.48 31.03 4.02
CA ASP A 5 7.77 30.67 4.62
C ASP A 5 7.65 29.41 5.51
N THR A 6 6.49 29.23 6.14
CA THR A 6 6.19 28.13 7.06
C THR A 6 4.89 27.43 6.71
N MET A 7 4.73 26.19 7.17
CA MET A 7 3.57 25.33 6.94
C MET A 7 3.20 24.54 8.19
N ARG A 8 1.95 24.09 8.26
CA ARG A 8 1.50 23.12 9.27
C ARG A 8 1.93 21.72 8.85
N ALA A 9 2.35 20.91 9.83
CA ALA A 9 2.71 19.53 9.64
C ALA A 9 2.40 18.71 10.89
N MET A 10 2.24 17.40 10.72
CA MET A 10 2.29 16.43 11.81
C MET A 10 3.67 15.81 11.83
N ILE A 11 4.37 15.92 12.93
CA ILE A 11 5.74 15.42 13.06
C ILE A 11 5.81 14.23 14.01
N LEU A 12 6.68 13.30 13.68
CA LEU A 12 7.21 12.28 14.57
C LEU A 12 8.45 12.86 15.26
N PRO A 13 8.37 13.27 16.53
CA PRO A 13 9.48 13.98 17.17
C PRO A 13 10.68 13.10 17.46
N GLU A 14 10.41 11.83 17.81
CA GLU A 14 11.41 10.80 18.10
C GLU A 14 10.80 9.41 17.86
N PHE A 15 11.63 8.39 17.90
CA PHE A 15 11.21 7.01 17.70
C PHE A 15 10.14 6.56 18.71
N GLY A 16 9.04 6.01 18.20
CA GLY A 16 7.95 5.45 19.00
C GLY A 16 7.02 6.48 19.67
N ALA A 17 7.31 7.78 19.57
CA ALA A 17 6.44 8.82 20.09
C ALA A 17 5.15 8.96 19.26
N PRO A 18 4.07 9.52 19.84
CA PRO A 18 2.90 9.91 19.08
C PRO A 18 3.22 11.08 18.13
N LEU A 19 2.47 11.16 17.03
CA LEU A 19 2.52 12.30 16.14
C LEU A 19 1.99 13.55 16.84
N ARG A 20 2.61 14.70 16.57
CA ARG A 20 2.14 15.98 17.10
C ARG A 20 2.13 17.08 16.03
N PRO A 21 1.21 18.06 16.12
CA PRO A 21 1.21 19.20 15.21
C PRO A 21 2.44 20.08 15.45
N ALA A 22 2.95 20.66 14.35
CA ALA A 22 4.05 21.60 14.37
C ALA A 22 3.92 22.61 13.21
N THR A 23 4.50 23.79 13.40
CA THR A 23 4.75 24.73 12.31
C THR A 23 6.23 24.61 11.93
N VAL A 24 6.50 24.31 10.69
CA VAL A 24 7.85 24.05 10.17
C VAL A 24 8.10 24.88 8.90
N PRO A 25 9.36 25.14 8.52
CA PRO A 25 9.65 25.79 7.25
C PRO A 25 9.12 24.96 6.06
N VAL A 26 8.62 25.66 5.02
CA VAL A 26 8.32 24.99 3.75
C VAL A 26 9.63 24.48 3.15
N PRO A 27 9.69 23.20 2.67
CA PRO A 27 10.92 22.59 2.22
C PRO A 27 11.55 23.33 1.04
N LYS A 28 12.88 23.37 1.00
CA LYS A 28 13.63 23.96 -0.11
C LYS A 28 13.51 23.07 -1.33
N LEU A 29 13.32 23.69 -2.49
CA LEU A 29 13.20 23.01 -3.77
C LEU A 29 14.59 22.73 -4.36
N GLY A 30 14.83 21.47 -4.72
CA GLY A 30 16.01 21.07 -5.49
C GLY A 30 15.81 21.28 -6.99
N PRO A 31 16.90 21.24 -7.80
CA PRO A 31 16.80 21.52 -9.23
C PRO A 31 15.95 20.49 -10.00
N ASN A 32 15.86 19.25 -9.53
CA ASN A 32 15.10 18.17 -10.16
C ASN A 32 13.77 17.84 -9.44
N ASP A 33 13.38 18.67 -8.47
CA ASP A 33 12.22 18.41 -7.62
C ASP A 33 11.02 19.27 -8.02
N VAL A 34 9.85 18.85 -7.58
CA VAL A 34 8.63 19.68 -7.57
C VAL A 34 8.23 19.95 -6.14
N LEU A 35 7.67 21.15 -5.89
CA LEU A 35 6.97 21.46 -4.64
C LEU A 35 5.49 21.19 -4.85
N LEU A 36 4.94 20.31 -4.04
CA LEU A 36 3.52 19.98 -4.03
C LEU A 36 2.83 20.72 -2.88
N ARG A 37 1.68 21.32 -3.18
CA ARG A 37 0.67 21.62 -2.17
C ARG A 37 -0.16 20.35 -1.98
N VAL A 38 -0.05 19.73 -0.81
CA VAL A 38 -0.76 18.50 -0.49
C VAL A 38 -2.26 18.77 -0.36
N ARG A 39 -3.08 17.96 -1.02
CA ARG A 39 -4.55 18.00 -0.97
C ARG A 39 -5.12 16.86 -0.17
N ALA A 40 -4.53 15.67 -0.32
CA ALA A 40 -4.88 14.49 0.45
C ALA A 40 -3.66 13.58 0.65
N THR A 41 -3.66 12.83 1.73
CA THR A 41 -2.66 11.78 1.97
C THR A 41 -3.31 10.56 2.60
N GLY A 42 -2.96 9.39 2.10
CA GLY A 42 -3.44 8.12 2.67
C GLY A 42 -2.79 7.82 4.02
N VAL A 43 -3.54 7.13 4.87
CA VAL A 43 -3.08 6.65 6.17
C VAL A 43 -3.13 5.13 6.19
N GLY A 44 -1.98 4.51 6.11
CA GLY A 44 -1.83 3.05 6.08
C GLY A 44 -0.99 2.49 7.21
N LEU A 45 -1.14 1.19 7.46
CA LEU A 45 -0.40 0.48 8.50
C LEU A 45 1.13 0.58 8.30
N THR A 46 1.59 0.71 7.07
CA THR A 46 3.00 0.92 6.73
C THR A 46 3.61 2.10 7.49
N VAL A 47 2.94 3.26 7.52
CA VAL A 47 3.41 4.44 8.27
C VAL A 47 3.46 4.14 9.77
N VAL A 48 2.44 3.48 10.31
CA VAL A 48 2.39 3.08 11.73
C VAL A 48 3.53 2.12 12.09
N ILE A 49 3.81 1.15 11.21
CA ILE A 49 4.94 0.20 11.38
C ILE A 49 6.27 0.96 11.43
N MET A 50 6.48 1.87 10.49
CA MET A 50 7.74 2.58 10.32
C MET A 50 8.09 3.49 11.49
N THR A 51 7.08 4.09 12.11
CA THR A 51 7.29 4.91 13.32
C THR A 51 7.70 4.07 14.54
N ARG A 52 7.59 2.73 14.47
CA ARG A 52 7.84 1.79 15.58
C ARG A 52 8.92 0.73 15.31
N VAL A 53 9.51 0.72 14.12
CA VAL A 53 10.62 -0.19 13.78
C VAL A 53 11.92 0.59 13.75
N PRO A 54 12.89 0.27 14.62
CA PRO A 54 14.19 0.94 14.62
C PRO A 54 14.87 0.93 13.25
N GLY A 55 15.52 2.04 12.88
CA GLY A 55 16.28 2.15 11.63
C GLY A 55 15.44 2.37 10.35
N ARG A 56 14.11 2.42 10.44
CA ARG A 56 13.26 2.74 9.29
C ARG A 56 13.19 4.23 9.00
N VAL A 57 13.12 5.05 10.04
CA VAL A 57 13.21 6.51 9.94
C VAL A 57 14.66 6.92 10.18
N THR A 58 15.25 7.67 9.25
CA THR A 58 16.68 7.96 9.25
C THR A 58 17.09 9.14 10.13
N SER A 59 16.15 10.04 10.44
CA SER A 59 16.40 11.21 11.32
C SER A 59 15.10 11.73 11.92
N PHE A 60 15.20 12.44 13.05
CA PHE A 60 14.10 13.06 13.77
C PHE A 60 14.37 14.56 14.00
N PRO A 61 13.33 15.42 14.10
CA PRO A 61 11.94 15.08 13.83
C PRO A 61 11.71 14.70 12.36
N ARG A 62 10.63 13.93 12.07
CA ARG A 62 10.29 13.49 10.72
C ARG A 62 8.80 13.79 10.45
N ILE A 63 8.47 14.27 9.27
CA ILE A 63 7.11 14.33 8.76
C ILE A 63 6.82 13.01 8.05
N PRO A 64 5.89 12.16 8.54
CA PRO A 64 5.54 10.91 7.88
C PRO A 64 4.60 11.11 6.68
N GLY A 65 4.08 9.97 6.13
CA GLY A 65 3.13 9.97 5.03
C GLY A 65 3.80 9.77 3.67
N HIS A 66 3.37 8.73 2.95
CA HIS A 66 3.96 8.35 1.66
C HIS A 66 2.94 8.22 0.52
N GLU A 67 1.66 8.23 0.82
CA GLU A 67 0.58 8.25 -0.16
C GLU A 67 0.08 9.69 -0.29
N VAL A 68 0.25 10.32 -1.43
CA VAL A 68 -0.08 11.75 -1.59
C VAL A 68 -0.81 12.03 -2.88
N ALA A 69 -1.76 12.94 -2.83
CA ALA A 69 -2.24 13.68 -3.97
C ALA A 69 -2.07 15.19 -3.70
N GLY A 70 -1.58 15.91 -4.66
CA GLY A 70 -1.31 17.33 -4.52
C GLY A 70 -1.28 18.06 -5.85
N GLU A 71 -1.12 19.35 -5.76
CA GLU A 71 -0.98 20.27 -6.89
C GLU A 71 0.47 20.77 -6.94
N VAL A 72 1.08 20.72 -8.10
CA VAL A 72 2.42 21.26 -8.32
C VAL A 72 2.33 22.80 -8.24
N VAL A 73 3.07 23.38 -7.30
CA VAL A 73 3.06 24.84 -7.09
C VAL A 73 4.38 25.52 -7.46
N GLU A 74 5.49 24.77 -7.52
CA GLU A 74 6.79 25.26 -7.91
C GLU A 74 7.61 24.14 -8.56
N LEU A 75 8.48 24.47 -9.51
CA LEU A 75 9.33 23.54 -10.24
C LEU A 75 10.81 23.86 -10.02
N GLY A 76 11.62 22.84 -9.86
CA GLY A 76 13.08 22.95 -9.93
C GLY A 76 13.53 23.33 -11.35
N SER A 77 14.70 23.95 -11.45
CA SER A 77 15.23 24.51 -12.70
C SER A 77 15.41 23.50 -13.83
N GLU A 78 15.57 22.22 -13.49
CA GLU A 78 15.81 21.12 -14.46
C GLU A 78 14.52 20.33 -14.77
N VAL A 79 13.37 20.72 -14.22
CA VAL A 79 12.10 20.01 -14.44
C VAL A 79 11.42 20.52 -15.72
N ALA A 80 11.16 19.58 -16.67
CA ALA A 80 10.59 19.93 -17.97
C ALA A 80 9.29 19.18 -18.31
N HIS A 81 8.98 18.07 -17.62
CA HIS A 81 7.87 17.16 -17.99
C HIS A 81 6.61 17.34 -17.12
N VAL A 82 6.64 18.28 -16.19
CA VAL A 82 5.55 18.64 -15.27
C VAL A 82 5.41 20.15 -15.30
N LYS A 83 4.23 20.68 -15.04
CA LYS A 83 3.97 22.14 -14.97
C LYS A 83 3.26 22.53 -13.69
N VAL A 84 3.37 23.79 -13.31
CA VAL A 84 2.62 24.38 -12.21
C VAL A 84 1.11 24.27 -12.49
N GLY A 85 0.35 23.84 -11.50
CA GLY A 85 -1.08 23.54 -11.59
C GLY A 85 -1.41 22.10 -11.93
N ASP A 86 -0.44 21.25 -12.29
CA ASP A 86 -0.70 19.84 -12.49
C ASP A 86 -1.10 19.17 -11.17
N ARG A 87 -2.16 18.37 -11.22
CA ARG A 87 -2.54 17.46 -10.12
C ARG A 87 -1.78 16.16 -10.25
N VAL A 88 -1.07 15.77 -9.19
CA VAL A 88 -0.20 14.60 -9.22
C VAL A 88 -0.33 13.76 -7.95
N THR A 89 -0.15 12.46 -8.08
CA THR A 89 0.26 11.55 -7.01
C THR A 89 1.73 11.18 -7.21
N CYS A 90 2.30 10.35 -6.34
CA CYS A 90 3.71 10.00 -6.47
C CYS A 90 4.02 8.54 -6.15
N HIS A 91 5.04 8.03 -6.81
CA HIS A 91 5.73 6.82 -6.38
C HIS A 91 6.65 7.16 -5.21
N PHE A 92 6.36 6.60 -4.05
CA PHE A 92 7.05 6.98 -2.81
C PHE A 92 8.44 6.34 -2.63
N TYR A 93 8.82 5.36 -3.45
CA TYR A 93 10.18 4.87 -3.54
C TYR A 93 11.06 5.88 -4.26
N LEU A 94 12.07 6.38 -3.56
CA LEU A 94 13.08 7.26 -4.15
C LEU A 94 14.10 6.38 -4.87
N THR A 95 14.25 6.54 -6.16
CA THR A 95 15.08 5.69 -7.00
C THR A 95 16.11 6.48 -7.79
N CYS A 96 17.19 5.86 -8.26
CA CYS A 96 18.20 6.57 -9.06
C CYS A 96 17.74 6.84 -10.49
N GLY A 97 16.74 6.09 -11.03
CA GLY A 97 16.23 6.21 -12.39
C GLY A 97 17.13 5.64 -13.49
N VAL A 98 18.38 5.25 -13.20
CA VAL A 98 19.38 4.90 -14.21
C VAL A 98 19.94 3.48 -14.10
N CYS A 99 19.80 2.80 -12.96
CA CYS A 99 20.29 1.43 -12.80
C CYS A 99 19.46 0.41 -13.60
N HIS A 100 19.97 -0.82 -13.70
CA HIS A 100 19.28 -1.89 -14.40
C HIS A 100 17.82 -2.06 -13.92
N PHE A 101 17.60 -2.13 -12.61
CA PHE A 101 16.26 -2.29 -12.06
C PHE A 101 15.31 -1.14 -12.38
N CYS A 102 15.77 0.12 -12.26
CA CYS A 102 14.97 1.28 -12.63
C CYS A 102 14.59 1.29 -14.12
N ARG A 103 15.51 0.85 -15.00
CA ARG A 103 15.31 0.88 -16.46
C ARG A 103 14.55 -0.33 -17.00
N SER A 104 14.33 -1.35 -16.16
CA SER A 104 13.59 -2.57 -16.52
C SER A 104 12.19 -2.67 -15.86
N GLY A 105 11.66 -1.57 -15.31
CA GLY A 105 10.35 -1.57 -14.64
C GLY A 105 10.35 -2.35 -13.31
N ARG A 106 11.47 -2.35 -12.60
CA ARG A 106 11.65 -2.99 -11.29
C ARG A 106 12.30 -2.02 -10.31
N GLU A 107 11.92 -0.75 -10.37
CA GLU A 107 12.54 0.37 -9.67
C GLU A 107 12.49 0.22 -8.14
N THR A 108 11.56 -0.54 -7.57
CA THR A 108 11.50 -0.86 -6.15
C THR A 108 12.69 -1.67 -5.65
N LEU A 109 13.44 -2.29 -6.56
CA LEU A 109 14.68 -3.03 -6.30
C LEU A 109 15.94 -2.19 -6.53
N CYS A 110 15.82 -0.87 -6.67
CA CYS A 110 16.95 0.03 -6.91
C CYS A 110 18.00 -0.07 -5.80
N PRO A 111 19.25 -0.51 -6.07
CA PRO A 111 20.28 -0.64 -5.05
C PRO A 111 20.81 0.73 -4.56
N ALA A 112 20.58 1.79 -5.33
CA ALA A 112 20.95 3.16 -4.97
C ALA A 112 19.76 3.98 -4.46
N SER A 113 18.69 3.31 -3.95
CA SER A 113 17.56 4.00 -3.35
C SER A 113 18.00 4.66 -2.03
N PRO A 114 17.79 5.97 -1.85
CA PRO A 114 18.01 6.61 -0.55
C PRO A 114 16.93 6.25 0.48
N GLY A 115 15.88 5.51 0.06
CA GLY A 115 14.75 5.11 0.90
C GLY A 115 13.41 5.62 0.38
N ASN A 116 12.45 5.77 1.27
CA ASN A 116 11.08 6.13 0.93
C ASN A 116 10.71 7.50 1.50
N VAL A 117 9.78 8.16 0.81
CA VAL A 117 9.10 9.38 1.29
C VAL A 117 8.45 9.11 2.65
N GLY A 118 8.53 10.07 3.56
CA GLY A 118 8.03 9.96 4.94
C GLY A 118 8.95 9.18 5.88
N MET A 119 10.10 8.68 5.39
CA MET A 119 11.09 7.91 6.16
C MET A 119 12.50 8.43 5.96
N ALA A 120 13.02 8.37 4.74
CA ALA A 120 14.33 8.89 4.38
C ALA A 120 14.31 10.42 4.17
N CYS A 121 13.19 10.96 3.81
CA CYS A 121 12.91 12.39 3.72
C CYS A 121 11.51 12.70 4.28
N ASP A 122 11.18 13.97 4.43
CA ASP A 122 9.86 14.38 4.89
C ASP A 122 8.76 13.99 3.89
N GLY A 123 7.60 13.64 4.42
CA GLY A 123 6.46 13.10 3.70
C GLY A 123 5.26 14.04 3.64
N ALA A 124 4.09 13.44 3.38
CA ALA A 124 2.86 14.15 3.01
C ALA A 124 1.96 14.56 4.18
N TYR A 125 2.35 14.29 5.44
CA TYR A 125 1.56 14.79 6.58
C TYR A 125 1.89 16.27 6.87
N ALA A 126 1.83 17.09 5.82
CA ALA A 126 2.11 18.51 5.83
C ALA A 126 1.38 19.23 4.68
N GLU A 127 1.25 20.55 4.76
CA GLU A 127 0.61 21.34 3.71
C GLU A 127 1.41 21.36 2.40
N TYR A 128 2.74 21.21 2.50
CA TYR A 128 3.64 21.16 1.35
C TYR A 128 4.67 20.05 1.51
N MET A 129 5.12 19.49 0.38
CA MET A 129 6.25 18.57 0.34
C MET A 129 7.03 18.72 -0.96
N THR A 130 8.31 18.37 -0.95
CA THR A 130 9.12 18.23 -2.16
C THR A 130 9.31 16.77 -2.52
N ILE A 131 9.36 16.49 -3.82
CA ILE A 131 9.65 15.16 -4.34
C ILE A 131 10.36 15.30 -5.69
N PRO A 132 11.29 14.37 -6.05
CA PRO A 132 11.84 14.36 -7.39
C PRO A 132 10.75 14.27 -8.47
N ALA A 133 10.80 15.15 -9.46
CA ALA A 133 9.78 15.24 -10.51
C ALA A 133 9.57 13.91 -11.24
N ARG A 134 10.63 13.07 -11.36
CA ARG A 134 10.52 11.73 -11.96
C ARG A 134 9.63 10.76 -11.18
N ASN A 135 9.29 11.06 -9.92
CA ASN A 135 8.45 10.23 -9.06
C ASN A 135 6.96 10.58 -9.14
N VAL A 136 6.59 11.68 -9.82
CA VAL A 136 5.19 12.08 -9.88
C VAL A 136 4.45 11.43 -11.05
N VAL A 137 3.16 11.19 -10.83
CA VAL A 137 2.21 10.63 -11.81
C VAL A 137 1.02 11.56 -11.89
N ALA A 138 0.65 11.98 -13.10
CA ALA A 138 -0.50 12.85 -13.32
C ALA A 138 -1.81 12.18 -12.89
N ILE A 139 -2.66 12.93 -12.18
CA ILE A 139 -3.99 12.47 -11.77
C ILE A 139 -4.98 12.81 -12.91
N PRO A 140 -5.66 11.82 -13.50
CA PRO A 140 -6.65 12.07 -14.53
C PRO A 140 -7.83 12.92 -14.03
N ALA A 141 -8.43 13.70 -14.92
CA ALA A 141 -9.68 14.39 -14.62
C ALA A 141 -10.76 13.39 -14.21
N GLY A 142 -11.53 13.74 -13.17
CA GLY A 142 -12.59 12.87 -12.63
C GLY A 142 -12.16 11.95 -11.48
N VAL A 143 -10.85 11.80 -11.22
CA VAL A 143 -10.35 11.11 -10.01
C VAL A 143 -10.20 12.12 -8.89
N SER A 144 -10.76 11.83 -7.71
CA SER A 144 -10.64 12.69 -6.52
C SER A 144 -9.21 12.69 -5.96
N ASP A 145 -8.85 13.73 -5.17
CA ASP A 145 -7.54 13.77 -4.52
C ASP A 145 -7.37 12.65 -3.49
N VAL A 146 -8.45 12.27 -2.79
CA VAL A 146 -8.44 11.17 -1.82
C VAL A 146 -8.18 9.84 -2.51
N ASP A 147 -8.90 9.56 -3.61
CA ASP A 147 -8.74 8.31 -4.36
C ASP A 147 -7.35 8.21 -4.98
N ALA A 148 -6.85 9.33 -5.52
CA ALA A 148 -5.52 9.40 -6.12
C ALA A 148 -4.40 9.24 -5.09
N ALA A 149 -4.56 9.79 -3.89
CA ALA A 149 -3.57 9.64 -2.82
C ALA A 149 -3.36 8.16 -2.47
N ILE A 150 -4.46 7.41 -2.23
CA ILE A 150 -4.36 6.00 -1.87
C ILE A 150 -4.04 5.09 -3.06
N ALA A 151 -4.22 5.58 -4.30
CA ALA A 151 -3.90 4.80 -5.50
C ALA A 151 -2.43 4.43 -5.57
N ALA A 152 -1.54 5.28 -5.07
CA ALA A 152 -0.09 5.09 -5.16
C ALA A 152 0.44 3.86 -4.38
N ASP A 153 -0.29 3.40 -3.36
CA ASP A 153 0.06 2.20 -2.58
C ASP A 153 -1.13 1.26 -2.42
N ALA A 154 -2.19 1.69 -1.74
CA ALA A 154 -3.28 0.81 -1.33
C ALA A 154 -4.01 0.14 -2.52
N ILE A 155 -3.99 0.73 -3.70
CA ILE A 155 -4.64 0.21 -4.92
C ILE A 155 -3.60 -0.38 -5.88
N ALA A 156 -2.48 0.30 -6.10
CA ALA A 156 -1.49 -0.14 -7.08
C ALA A 156 -0.68 -1.35 -6.59
N THR A 157 -0.38 -1.46 -5.28
CA THR A 157 0.30 -2.62 -4.71
C THR A 157 -0.46 -3.93 -4.99
N PRO A 158 -1.76 -4.07 -4.70
CA PRO A 158 -2.47 -5.29 -5.04
C PRO A 158 -2.69 -5.48 -6.55
N TYR A 159 -2.73 -4.41 -7.35
CA TYR A 159 -2.73 -4.53 -8.81
C TYR A 159 -1.48 -5.26 -9.30
N HIS A 160 -0.29 -4.81 -8.86
CA HIS A 160 0.97 -5.46 -9.14
C HIS A 160 0.99 -6.93 -8.68
N ALA A 161 0.64 -7.16 -7.41
CA ALA A 161 0.65 -8.50 -6.82
C ALA A 161 -0.26 -9.50 -7.54
N CYS A 162 -1.49 -9.09 -7.89
CA CYS A 162 -2.43 -9.95 -8.62
C CYS A 162 -1.95 -10.25 -10.04
N ARG A 163 -1.32 -9.26 -10.72
CA ARG A 163 -0.94 -9.36 -12.11
C ARG A 163 0.42 -10.04 -12.31
N GLU A 164 1.44 -9.59 -11.58
CA GLU A 164 2.83 -9.98 -11.85
C GLU A 164 3.26 -11.24 -11.07
N GLU A 165 2.99 -11.29 -9.76
CA GLU A 165 3.41 -12.44 -8.95
C GLU A 165 2.34 -13.53 -8.90
N ALA A 166 1.09 -13.19 -8.55
CA ALA A 166 -0.01 -14.14 -8.50
C ALA A 166 -0.48 -14.57 -9.89
N ARG A 167 -0.26 -13.75 -10.91
CA ARG A 167 -0.65 -14.02 -12.30
C ARG A 167 -2.10 -14.48 -12.42
N VAL A 168 -2.99 -13.80 -11.68
CA VAL A 168 -4.42 -14.15 -11.63
C VAL A 168 -5.04 -14.05 -13.01
N GLY A 169 -5.74 -15.09 -13.42
CA GLY A 169 -6.46 -15.18 -14.68
C GLY A 169 -7.89 -15.70 -14.52
N PRO A 170 -8.66 -15.71 -15.62
CA PRO A 170 -10.02 -16.23 -15.60
C PRO A 170 -10.09 -17.68 -15.13
N GLY A 171 -10.92 -17.94 -14.11
CA GLY A 171 -11.14 -19.28 -13.55
C GLY A 171 -10.20 -19.65 -12.41
N ASP A 172 -9.19 -18.84 -12.07
CA ASP A 172 -8.34 -19.06 -10.90
C ASP A 172 -9.16 -18.89 -9.61
N LEU A 173 -8.95 -19.80 -8.64
CA LEU A 173 -9.37 -19.62 -7.25
C LEU A 173 -8.30 -18.82 -6.51
N VAL A 174 -8.67 -17.70 -5.93
CA VAL A 174 -7.72 -16.77 -5.32
C VAL A 174 -8.08 -16.54 -3.85
N LEU A 175 -7.16 -16.88 -2.95
CA LEU A 175 -7.29 -16.58 -1.52
C LEU A 175 -6.63 -15.23 -1.21
N ILE A 176 -7.40 -14.31 -0.61
CA ILE A 176 -6.88 -13.02 -0.10
C ILE A 176 -6.94 -13.03 1.42
N VAL A 177 -5.79 -12.98 2.08
CA VAL A 177 -5.67 -13.00 3.55
C VAL A 177 -5.42 -11.58 4.09
N GLY A 178 -6.21 -11.16 5.08
CA GLY A 178 -6.27 -9.77 5.53
C GLY A 178 -7.08 -8.90 4.56
N ALA A 179 -8.11 -9.51 3.97
CA ALA A 179 -8.88 -8.98 2.85
C ALA A 179 -9.60 -7.66 3.16
N GLY A 180 -10.04 -7.41 4.40
CA GLY A 180 -10.72 -6.17 4.78
C GLY A 180 -9.78 -5.04 5.20
N GLY A 181 -8.47 -5.25 5.14
CA GLY A 181 -7.47 -4.20 5.37
C GLY A 181 -7.33 -3.21 4.22
N GLY A 182 -6.55 -2.13 4.43
CA GLY A 182 -6.41 -1.04 3.47
C GLY A 182 -5.90 -1.43 2.09
N VAL A 183 -5.09 -2.48 1.98
CA VAL A 183 -4.58 -3.02 0.71
C VAL A 183 -5.41 -4.23 0.27
N GLY A 184 -5.75 -5.12 1.20
CA GLY A 184 -6.47 -6.36 0.91
C GLY A 184 -7.83 -6.16 0.26
N ILE A 185 -8.59 -5.12 0.65
CA ILE A 185 -9.90 -4.84 0.08
C ILE A 185 -9.82 -4.46 -1.41
N HIS A 186 -8.74 -3.82 -1.82
CA HIS A 186 -8.47 -3.52 -3.20
C HIS A 186 -7.92 -4.75 -3.95
N ALA A 187 -7.22 -5.67 -3.26
CA ALA A 187 -6.80 -6.95 -3.84
C ALA A 187 -8.01 -7.82 -4.26
N VAL A 188 -9.08 -7.80 -3.46
CA VAL A 188 -10.34 -8.44 -3.85
C VAL A 188 -10.84 -7.91 -5.18
N GLN A 189 -10.90 -6.58 -5.34
CA GLN A 189 -11.34 -5.97 -6.60
C GLN A 189 -10.39 -6.28 -7.76
N MET A 190 -9.06 -6.29 -7.53
CA MET A 190 -8.07 -6.60 -8.57
C MET A 190 -8.15 -8.04 -9.03
N ALA A 191 -8.28 -9.00 -8.11
CA ALA A 191 -8.45 -10.40 -8.44
C ALA A 191 -9.76 -10.65 -9.22
N LYS A 192 -10.86 -9.98 -8.84
CA LYS A 192 -12.13 -10.02 -9.58
C LYS A 192 -12.00 -9.40 -10.97
N LEU A 193 -11.31 -8.27 -11.10
CA LEU A 193 -11.05 -7.62 -12.38
C LEU A 193 -10.26 -8.53 -13.33
N ALA A 194 -9.34 -9.33 -12.80
CA ALA A 194 -8.57 -10.32 -13.54
C ALA A 194 -9.36 -11.60 -13.91
N GLY A 195 -10.58 -11.76 -13.39
CA GLY A 195 -11.44 -12.91 -13.66
C GLY A 195 -11.36 -14.04 -12.63
N GLY A 196 -10.69 -13.82 -11.49
CA GLY A 196 -10.57 -14.79 -10.41
C GLY A 196 -11.87 -14.98 -9.61
N TRP A 197 -12.03 -16.17 -9.04
CA TRP A 197 -12.99 -16.46 -7.98
C TRP A 197 -12.33 -16.24 -6.63
N VAL A 198 -12.82 -15.30 -5.85
CA VAL A 198 -12.11 -14.76 -4.68
C VAL A 198 -12.66 -15.32 -3.37
N LEU A 199 -11.79 -16.00 -2.62
CA LEU A 199 -11.99 -16.38 -1.23
C LEU A 199 -11.32 -15.31 -0.36
N ALA A 200 -12.10 -14.52 0.39
CA ALA A 200 -11.62 -13.41 1.21
C ALA A 200 -11.60 -13.79 2.70
N ALA A 201 -10.42 -13.78 3.32
CA ALA A 201 -10.20 -14.15 4.70
C ALA A 201 -9.89 -12.92 5.58
N ASP A 202 -10.62 -12.73 6.67
CA ASP A 202 -10.36 -11.69 7.68
C ASP A 202 -10.89 -12.11 9.06
N ILE A 203 -10.72 -11.24 10.08
CA ILE A 203 -10.98 -11.50 11.50
C ILE A 203 -12.21 -10.80 12.08
N THR A 204 -12.92 -9.94 11.33
CA THR A 204 -14.10 -9.21 11.84
C THR A 204 -15.25 -9.26 10.87
N ASP A 205 -16.47 -9.26 11.41
CA ASP A 205 -17.69 -9.35 10.60
C ASP A 205 -17.86 -8.11 9.69
N ASP A 206 -17.51 -6.90 10.19
CA ASP A 206 -17.58 -5.66 9.40
C ASP A 206 -16.63 -5.71 8.19
N LYS A 207 -15.41 -6.24 8.37
CA LYS A 207 -14.46 -6.43 7.27
C LYS A 207 -14.94 -7.46 6.29
N LEU A 208 -15.49 -8.59 6.76
CA LEU A 208 -16.07 -9.62 5.90
C LEU A 208 -17.28 -9.10 5.10
N ALA A 209 -18.13 -8.27 5.70
CA ALA A 209 -19.20 -7.61 4.97
C ALA A 209 -18.67 -6.68 3.87
N ALA A 210 -17.69 -5.83 4.20
CA ALA A 210 -17.11 -4.89 3.24
C ALA A 210 -16.38 -5.57 2.06
N VAL A 211 -15.71 -6.71 2.29
CA VAL A 211 -15.07 -7.45 1.18
C VAL A 211 -16.07 -8.17 0.30
N ARG A 212 -17.23 -8.59 0.84
CA ARG A 212 -18.36 -9.08 0.03
C ARG A 212 -18.85 -7.99 -0.91
N ASP A 213 -19.06 -6.78 -0.41
CA ASP A 213 -19.46 -5.61 -1.20
C ASP A 213 -18.40 -5.18 -2.22
N SER A 214 -17.17 -5.62 -2.03
CA SER A 214 -16.03 -5.40 -2.93
C SER A 214 -15.88 -6.52 -3.97
N GLY A 215 -16.76 -7.53 -3.96
CA GLY A 215 -16.84 -8.57 -4.96
C GLY A 215 -16.28 -9.93 -4.57
N ALA A 216 -15.95 -10.17 -3.29
CA ALA A 216 -15.54 -11.51 -2.84
C ALA A 216 -16.69 -12.52 -3.05
N ASP A 217 -16.35 -13.69 -3.58
CA ASP A 217 -17.31 -14.77 -3.84
C ASP A 217 -17.56 -15.61 -2.57
N GLU A 218 -16.49 -15.89 -1.81
CA GLU A 218 -16.56 -16.64 -0.57
C GLU A 218 -15.88 -15.88 0.58
N LEU A 219 -16.42 -16.02 1.78
CA LEU A 219 -15.89 -15.37 2.99
C LEU A 219 -15.36 -16.40 3.97
N ILE A 220 -14.17 -16.14 4.51
CA ILE A 220 -13.52 -16.98 5.51
C ILE A 220 -13.29 -16.15 6.78
N ASP A 221 -13.95 -16.54 7.86
CA ASP A 221 -13.66 -16.03 9.20
C ASP A 221 -12.55 -16.89 9.82
N VAL A 222 -11.34 -16.35 9.85
CA VAL A 222 -10.17 -17.10 10.37
C VAL A 222 -10.24 -17.39 11.88
N ARG A 223 -11.18 -16.78 12.63
CA ARG A 223 -11.43 -17.12 14.05
C ARG A 223 -12.11 -18.47 14.20
N ARG A 224 -12.74 -19.00 13.15
CA ARG A 224 -13.56 -20.22 13.18
C ARG A 224 -12.79 -21.50 12.94
N GLY A 225 -11.46 -21.44 12.88
CA GLY A 225 -10.59 -22.59 12.74
C GLY A 225 -9.47 -22.44 11.73
N ASP A 226 -8.82 -23.52 11.43
CA ASP A 226 -7.67 -23.55 10.52
C ASP A 226 -8.02 -23.05 9.11
N LEU A 227 -7.20 -22.15 8.58
CA LEU A 227 -7.43 -21.51 7.29
C LEU A 227 -7.41 -22.52 6.14
N ALA A 228 -6.43 -23.44 6.12
CA ALA A 228 -6.30 -24.41 5.05
C ALA A 228 -7.48 -25.41 5.06
N ALA A 229 -7.96 -25.80 6.23
CA ALA A 229 -9.15 -26.66 6.35
C ALA A 229 -10.43 -25.97 5.83
N GLN A 230 -10.61 -24.67 6.11
CA GLN A 230 -11.74 -23.91 5.59
C GLN A 230 -11.66 -23.75 4.07
N VAL A 231 -10.47 -23.44 3.52
CA VAL A 231 -10.25 -23.38 2.06
C VAL A 231 -10.50 -24.75 1.42
N SER A 232 -9.96 -25.83 1.98
CA SER A 232 -10.19 -27.20 1.48
C SER A 232 -11.67 -27.52 1.37
N LYS A 233 -12.46 -27.16 2.38
CA LYS A 233 -13.92 -27.37 2.36
C LYS A 233 -14.60 -26.58 1.24
N LEU A 234 -14.25 -25.30 1.05
CA LEU A 234 -14.85 -24.44 0.03
C LEU A 234 -14.46 -24.85 -1.40
N THR A 235 -13.28 -25.46 -1.54
CA THR A 235 -12.74 -25.89 -2.85
C THR A 235 -12.89 -27.37 -3.13
N ALA A 236 -13.69 -28.10 -2.33
CA ALA A 236 -13.85 -29.55 -2.41
C ALA A 236 -12.51 -30.33 -2.42
N GLY A 237 -11.52 -29.87 -1.64
CA GLY A 237 -10.20 -30.45 -1.52
C GLY A 237 -9.20 -30.06 -2.62
N ARG A 238 -9.59 -29.25 -3.61
CA ARG A 238 -8.70 -28.84 -4.71
C ARG A 238 -7.61 -27.86 -4.24
N GLY A 239 -7.94 -26.92 -3.36
CA GLY A 239 -7.10 -25.78 -3.00
C GLY A 239 -7.24 -24.61 -3.97
N VAL A 240 -6.45 -23.53 -3.75
CA VAL A 240 -6.46 -22.30 -4.52
C VAL A 240 -5.25 -22.18 -5.45
N ASP A 241 -5.43 -21.51 -6.60
CA ASP A 241 -4.37 -21.30 -7.60
C ASP A 241 -3.39 -20.21 -7.15
N ALA A 242 -3.87 -19.24 -6.36
CA ALA A 242 -3.04 -18.22 -5.75
C ALA A 242 -3.54 -17.87 -4.35
N ALA A 243 -2.61 -17.63 -3.42
CA ALA A 243 -2.86 -17.05 -2.12
C ALA A 243 -2.03 -15.78 -1.97
N ILE A 244 -2.67 -14.65 -1.62
CA ILE A 244 -2.00 -13.35 -1.43
C ILE A 244 -2.18 -12.95 0.05
N ASP A 245 -1.06 -12.92 0.79
CA ASP A 245 -1.07 -12.70 2.23
C ASP A 245 -0.58 -11.29 2.59
N PHE A 246 -1.50 -10.47 3.11
CA PHE A 246 -1.25 -9.11 3.59
C PHE A 246 -0.99 -9.04 5.10
N VAL A 247 -1.02 -10.16 5.82
CA VAL A 247 -0.83 -10.25 7.27
C VAL A 247 0.58 -10.69 7.62
N ALA A 248 1.04 -11.78 7.00
CA ALA A 248 2.35 -12.42 7.20
C ALA A 248 2.64 -12.78 8.67
N SER A 249 1.67 -13.38 9.36
CA SER A 249 1.93 -14.11 10.58
C SER A 249 2.26 -15.57 10.26
N LYS A 250 2.85 -16.28 11.23
CA LYS A 250 3.12 -17.73 11.09
C LYS A 250 1.87 -18.49 10.66
N GLU A 251 0.75 -18.25 11.36
CA GLU A 251 -0.51 -18.95 11.13
C GLU A 251 -1.08 -18.64 9.74
N THR A 252 -1.00 -17.38 9.28
CA THR A 252 -1.53 -17.03 7.97
C THR A 252 -0.63 -17.53 6.84
N LEU A 253 0.69 -17.49 7.00
CA LEU A 253 1.62 -18.00 5.99
C LEU A 253 1.54 -19.52 5.84
N GLU A 254 1.52 -20.25 6.96
CA GLU A 254 1.35 -21.72 6.95
C GLU A 254 -0.02 -22.12 6.41
N GLY A 255 -1.08 -21.41 6.81
CA GLY A 255 -2.43 -21.61 6.30
C GLY A 255 -2.56 -21.31 4.81
N SER A 256 -1.95 -20.21 4.34
CA SER A 256 -1.92 -19.86 2.92
C SER A 256 -1.17 -20.88 2.08
N LEU A 257 0.02 -21.31 2.54
CA LEU A 257 0.81 -22.34 1.85
C LEU A 257 0.07 -23.68 1.80
N GLY A 258 -0.56 -24.08 2.91
CA GLY A 258 -1.36 -25.31 3.00
C GLY A 258 -2.67 -25.27 2.20
N SER A 259 -3.10 -24.08 1.78
CA SER A 259 -4.31 -23.88 0.96
C SER A 259 -4.06 -24.03 -0.54
N LEU A 260 -2.80 -24.07 -0.99
CA LEU A 260 -2.48 -24.04 -2.41
C LEU A 260 -2.83 -25.36 -3.12
N ALA A 261 -3.39 -25.22 -4.30
CA ALA A 261 -3.51 -26.30 -5.27
C ALA A 261 -2.13 -26.65 -5.88
N ARG A 262 -2.06 -27.71 -6.69
CA ARG A 262 -0.86 -28.01 -7.49
C ARG A 262 -0.53 -26.85 -8.42
N ALA A 263 0.75 -26.50 -8.53
CA ALA A 263 1.28 -25.32 -9.23
C ALA A 263 0.76 -24.00 -8.67
N GLY A 264 0.29 -23.99 -7.43
CA GLY A 264 -0.22 -22.81 -6.74
C GLY A 264 0.91 -21.84 -6.35
N ARG A 265 0.54 -20.58 -6.17
CA ARG A 265 1.46 -19.45 -5.90
C ARG A 265 1.09 -18.77 -4.58
N LEU A 266 2.04 -18.71 -3.64
CA LEU A 266 1.93 -17.88 -2.43
C LEU A 266 2.63 -16.57 -2.68
N VAL A 267 1.91 -15.45 -2.57
CA VAL A 267 2.46 -14.09 -2.67
C VAL A 267 2.45 -13.44 -1.29
N ILE A 268 3.62 -13.09 -0.77
CA ILE A 268 3.82 -12.49 0.54
C ILE A 268 4.02 -11.00 0.37
N ILE A 269 3.11 -10.20 0.95
CA ILE A 269 3.14 -8.73 0.96
C ILE A 269 3.20 -8.20 2.38
N GLY A 270 2.50 -8.85 3.31
CA GLY A 270 2.48 -8.48 4.71
C GLY A 270 3.90 -8.43 5.30
N SER A 271 4.10 -7.50 6.20
CA SER A 271 5.34 -7.42 6.98
C SER A 271 5.00 -6.82 8.34
N ARG A 272 4.86 -7.69 9.34
CA ARG A 272 4.63 -7.28 10.74
C ARG A 272 5.83 -7.68 11.57
N PRO A 273 6.87 -6.82 11.68
CA PRO A 273 8.08 -7.16 12.42
C PRO A 273 7.77 -7.51 13.88
N THR A 274 8.32 -8.60 14.39
CA THR A 274 8.15 -9.08 15.77
C THR A 274 8.46 -7.97 16.78
N ALA A 275 9.51 -7.18 16.55
CA ALA A 275 9.91 -6.08 17.41
C ALA A 275 8.84 -4.99 17.59
N ALA A 276 7.93 -4.81 16.62
CA ALA A 276 6.91 -3.77 16.66
C ALA A 276 5.52 -4.30 17.05
N PHE A 277 5.23 -5.56 16.77
CA PHE A 277 3.88 -6.13 16.90
C PHE A 277 3.82 -7.43 17.70
N GLY A 278 4.97 -7.99 18.11
CA GLY A 278 5.01 -9.29 18.78
C GLY A 278 4.57 -10.47 17.88
N VAL A 279 4.48 -10.26 16.56
CA VAL A 279 4.01 -11.27 15.60
C VAL A 279 5.20 -12.08 15.12
N ASP A 280 5.14 -13.42 15.26
CA ASP A 280 6.09 -14.32 14.62
C ASP A 280 5.73 -14.44 13.13
N SER A 281 6.66 -14.06 12.26
CA SER A 281 6.53 -14.15 10.80
C SER A 281 7.34 -15.33 10.23
N SER A 282 7.99 -16.13 11.08
CA SER A 282 8.63 -17.38 10.63
C SER A 282 7.55 -18.42 10.28
N PHE A 283 7.78 -19.20 9.23
CA PHE A 283 6.87 -20.30 8.87
C PHE A 283 7.64 -21.46 8.31
N VAL A 284 7.07 -22.66 8.43
CA VAL A 284 7.69 -23.89 7.98
C VAL A 284 7.34 -24.16 6.52
N VAL A 285 8.37 -24.41 5.72
CA VAL A 285 8.23 -24.85 4.33
C VAL A 285 8.74 -26.28 4.24
N ASP A 286 7.84 -27.25 4.01
CA ASP A 286 8.25 -28.65 3.71
C ASP A 286 8.71 -28.73 2.25
N PRO A 287 10.00 -29.00 1.98
CA PRO A 287 10.51 -29.09 0.61
C PRO A 287 9.80 -30.16 -0.23
N ARG A 288 9.31 -31.24 0.39
CA ARG A 288 8.59 -32.31 -0.31
C ARG A 288 7.22 -31.84 -0.80
N HIS A 289 6.55 -30.98 -0.03
CA HIS A 289 5.29 -30.39 -0.44
C HIS A 289 5.50 -29.43 -1.61
N VAL A 290 6.50 -28.53 -1.51
CA VAL A 290 6.85 -27.60 -2.58
C VAL A 290 7.23 -28.34 -3.87
N LEU A 291 8.12 -29.34 -3.77
CA LEU A 291 8.55 -30.15 -4.91
C LEU A 291 7.39 -30.95 -5.51
N GLY A 292 6.65 -31.70 -4.66
CA GLY A 292 5.59 -32.61 -5.11
C GLY A 292 4.38 -31.93 -5.73
N SER A 293 4.15 -30.67 -5.36
CA SER A 293 3.04 -29.85 -5.88
C SER A 293 3.52 -28.73 -6.82
N MET A 294 4.82 -28.58 -7.06
CA MET A 294 5.43 -27.50 -7.89
C MET A 294 4.97 -26.11 -7.45
N LEU A 295 5.00 -25.85 -6.13
CA LEU A 295 4.54 -24.58 -5.58
C LEU A 295 5.57 -23.46 -5.82
N GLU A 296 5.07 -22.25 -5.95
CA GLU A 296 5.87 -21.04 -6.02
C GLU A 296 5.64 -20.15 -4.78
N ILE A 297 6.71 -19.56 -4.24
CA ILE A 297 6.64 -18.59 -3.14
C ILE A 297 7.29 -17.30 -3.61
N HIS A 298 6.52 -16.24 -3.68
CA HIS A 298 6.93 -14.92 -4.16
C HIS A 298 6.86 -13.88 -3.05
N GLY A 299 7.88 -13.03 -2.96
CA GLY A 299 7.78 -11.76 -2.26
C GLY A 299 7.34 -10.67 -3.23
N SER A 300 6.31 -9.91 -2.89
CA SER A 300 5.91 -8.74 -3.66
C SER A 300 6.32 -7.45 -2.96
N ARG A 301 6.86 -6.50 -3.70
CA ARG A 301 7.37 -5.26 -3.13
C ARG A 301 6.85 -4.05 -3.90
N TYR A 302 5.63 -3.62 -3.53
CA TYR A 302 4.98 -2.42 -4.06
C TYR A 302 4.71 -2.49 -5.57
N VAL A 303 4.99 -1.41 -6.30
CA VAL A 303 4.41 -1.12 -7.60
C VAL A 303 5.39 -0.29 -8.44
N THR A 304 5.19 -0.22 -9.75
CA THR A 304 5.93 0.65 -10.66
C THR A 304 5.18 1.95 -10.94
N LEU A 305 5.88 2.99 -11.41
CA LEU A 305 5.26 4.25 -11.86
C LEU A 305 4.16 4.02 -12.91
N THR A 306 4.41 3.12 -13.85
CA THR A 306 3.45 2.78 -14.91
C THR A 306 2.17 2.16 -14.34
N GLU A 307 2.29 1.31 -13.35
CA GLU A 307 1.14 0.65 -12.72
C GLU A 307 0.31 1.63 -11.87
N ILE A 308 0.95 2.62 -11.24
CA ILE A 308 0.21 3.71 -10.59
C ILE A 308 -0.67 4.45 -11.61
N ALA A 309 -0.12 4.80 -12.78
CA ALA A 309 -0.89 5.44 -13.85
C ALA A 309 -2.04 4.56 -14.35
N GLN A 310 -1.81 3.24 -14.49
CA GLN A 310 -2.84 2.27 -14.89
C GLN A 310 -3.96 2.18 -13.86
N THR A 311 -3.64 2.17 -12.56
CA THR A 311 -4.65 2.12 -11.50
C THR A 311 -5.46 3.40 -11.40
N LEU A 312 -4.87 4.56 -11.62
CA LEU A 312 -5.58 5.83 -11.74
C LEU A 312 -6.58 5.81 -12.91
N GLU A 313 -6.19 5.21 -14.02
CA GLU A 313 -7.07 5.06 -15.19
C GLU A 313 -8.23 4.08 -14.90
N LEU A 314 -7.99 2.98 -14.17
CA LEU A 314 -9.04 2.06 -13.73
C LEU A 314 -10.05 2.74 -12.78
N LEU A 315 -9.58 3.62 -11.88
CA LEU A 315 -10.43 4.46 -11.04
C LEU A 315 -11.27 5.42 -11.91
N ARG A 316 -10.64 6.12 -12.86
CA ARG A 316 -11.33 7.03 -13.78
C ARG A 316 -12.43 6.34 -14.59
N GLN A 317 -12.20 5.09 -15.01
CA GLN A 317 -13.15 4.28 -15.75
C GLN A 317 -14.25 3.66 -14.86
N GLY A 318 -14.17 3.81 -13.54
CA GLY A 318 -15.10 3.16 -12.60
C GLY A 318 -14.99 1.63 -12.59
N ARG A 319 -13.86 1.07 -13.08
CA ARG A 319 -13.62 -0.38 -13.07
C ARG A 319 -13.27 -0.91 -11.67
N ILE A 320 -12.73 -0.05 -10.85
CA ILE A 320 -12.44 -0.24 -9.43
C ILE A 320 -12.86 1.01 -8.67
N ARG A 321 -13.03 0.88 -7.37
CA ARG A 321 -13.31 1.99 -6.45
C ARG A 321 -12.31 2.04 -5.32
N ALA A 322 -11.95 3.22 -4.90
CA ALA A 322 -11.22 3.44 -3.66
C ALA A 322 -12.13 3.15 -2.46
N VAL A 323 -11.64 2.39 -1.49
CA VAL A 323 -12.38 2.07 -0.26
C VAL A 323 -11.74 2.83 0.90
N VAL A 324 -12.21 4.06 1.11
CA VAL A 324 -11.80 4.93 2.22
C VAL A 324 -12.95 5.01 3.20
N SER A 325 -12.79 4.41 4.38
CA SER A 325 -13.86 4.37 5.38
C SER A 325 -13.97 5.64 6.20
N ARG A 326 -12.88 6.39 6.33
CA ARG A 326 -12.85 7.61 7.14
C ARG A 326 -11.80 8.60 6.66
N THR A 327 -12.17 9.88 6.65
CA THR A 327 -11.26 11.00 6.42
C THR A 327 -11.08 11.84 7.67
N PHE A 328 -9.92 12.46 7.82
CA PHE A 328 -9.56 13.30 8.96
C PHE A 328 -8.92 14.60 8.45
N PRO A 329 -8.95 15.70 9.23
CA PRO A 329 -8.07 16.83 9.00
C PRO A 329 -6.61 16.42 9.29
N LEU A 330 -5.64 17.24 8.88
CA LEU A 330 -4.22 16.97 9.09
C LEU A 330 -3.89 16.64 10.55
N GLU A 331 -4.45 17.38 11.49
CA GLU A 331 -4.24 17.23 12.94
C GLU A 331 -4.81 15.92 13.50
N GLY A 332 -5.72 15.27 12.77
CA GLY A 332 -6.28 13.95 13.11
C GLY A 332 -5.39 12.76 12.78
N ALA A 333 -4.16 12.97 12.32
CA ALA A 333 -3.25 11.89 11.90
C ALA A 333 -2.98 10.87 13.02
N GLU A 334 -2.77 11.30 14.25
CA GLU A 334 -2.53 10.37 15.38
C GLU A 334 -3.79 9.57 15.74
N GLU A 335 -4.98 10.17 15.66
CA GLU A 335 -6.25 9.43 15.84
C GLU A 335 -6.39 8.33 14.78
N ALA A 336 -6.09 8.67 13.51
CA ALA A 336 -6.12 7.69 12.43
C ALA A 336 -5.11 6.54 12.65
N HIS A 337 -3.90 6.85 13.13
CA HIS A 337 -2.90 5.86 13.52
C HIS A 337 -3.38 4.96 14.66
N GLU A 338 -4.06 5.53 15.67
CA GLU A 338 -4.58 4.74 16.78
C GLU A 338 -5.67 3.76 16.33
N LEU A 339 -6.56 4.18 15.44
CA LEU A 339 -7.58 3.29 14.87
C LEU A 339 -6.95 2.13 14.07
N LEU A 340 -5.87 2.40 13.32
CA LEU A 340 -5.12 1.35 12.61
C LEU A 340 -4.46 0.38 13.59
N ARG A 341 -3.85 0.87 14.68
CA ARG A 341 -3.25 0.02 15.72
C ARG A 341 -4.25 -0.93 16.35
N ARG A 342 -5.49 -0.45 16.55
CA ARG A 342 -6.60 -1.24 17.09
C ARG A 342 -7.30 -2.11 16.05
N ASN A 343 -6.83 -2.10 14.80
CA ASN A 343 -7.47 -2.80 13.67
C ASN A 343 -8.94 -2.40 13.45
N ALA A 344 -9.30 -1.16 13.81
CA ALA A 344 -10.66 -0.65 13.85
C ALA A 344 -11.12 0.02 12.54
N LEU A 345 -10.31 -0.03 11.48
CA LEU A 345 -10.65 0.51 10.17
C LEU A 345 -10.93 -0.62 9.17
N VAL A 346 -11.92 -0.43 8.34
CA VAL A 346 -12.17 -1.21 7.14
C VAL A 346 -11.59 -0.43 5.94
N GLY A 347 -10.83 -1.08 5.10
CA GLY A 347 -10.19 -0.36 4.00
C GLY A 347 -9.16 0.67 4.49
N ARG A 348 -9.11 1.83 3.82
CA ARG A 348 -8.13 2.90 4.08
C ARG A 348 -8.72 4.07 4.87
N ALA A 349 -7.87 4.85 5.50
CA ALA A 349 -8.17 6.19 5.95
C ALA A 349 -7.36 7.22 5.15
N ALA A 350 -7.79 8.48 5.15
CA ALA A 350 -7.05 9.56 4.51
C ALA A 350 -7.10 10.85 5.34
N LEU A 351 -6.03 11.65 5.27
CA LEU A 351 -6.04 13.04 5.73
C LEU A 351 -6.40 13.92 4.53
N VAL A 352 -7.25 14.91 4.77
CA VAL A 352 -7.66 15.91 3.77
C VAL A 352 -7.17 17.26 4.21
N LEU A 353 -6.48 17.96 3.32
CA LEU A 353 -5.92 19.29 3.56
C LEU A 353 -6.66 20.32 2.68
N SER A 354 -7.04 21.41 3.29
CA SER A 354 -7.76 22.52 2.65
C SER A 354 -6.81 23.57 2.08
#